data_f1da58d163b4c07f9dd34f39109cb47c
#
_entry.id   f1da58d163b4c07f9dd34f39109cb47c
#
_cell.length_a   1.000
_cell.length_b   1.000
_cell.length_c   1.000
_cell.angle_alpha   90.00
_cell.angle_beta   90.00
_cell.angle_gamma   90.00
#
_symmetry.space_group_name_H-M   'P 1'
#
loop_
_entity.id
_entity.type
_entity.pdbx_description
1 polymer ?
#
loop_
_entity_poly.entity_id
_entity_poly.type
_entity_poly.pdbx_seq_one_letter_code
_entity_poly.pdbx_strand_id
1 'polypeptide(L)'
;MRRVAVIGVGVTKFGKHDRISAELFAEAAAQAIRDADIAPSAIEALYYGNVTGGEGERQLHMGPLAATLLGLPTIPTTRFENACATSHAAFRHAMMEITSGALGPRNASSIMASL
;
A
#
# COMPACT_ATOMS: atom_id res chain seq x y z
N MET A 1 0.91 13.85 20.03
CA MET A 1 1.09 12.74 19.07
C MET A 1 -0.24 12.49 18.37
N ARG A 2 -0.23 12.40 17.07
CA ARG A 2 -1.44 12.06 16.30
C ARG A 2 -1.81 10.60 16.52
N ARG A 3 -3.10 10.33 16.60
CA ARG A 3 -3.61 8.95 16.64
C ARG A 3 -3.68 8.40 15.22
N VAL A 4 -3.42 7.12 15.07
CA VAL A 4 -3.53 6.39 13.81
C VAL A 4 -4.66 5.38 13.92
N ALA A 5 -5.45 5.25 12.88
CA ALA A 5 -6.53 4.27 12.80
C ALA A 5 -6.44 3.52 11.47
N VAL A 6 -6.80 2.25 11.48
CA VAL A 6 -7.08 1.49 10.27
C VAL A 6 -8.54 1.76 9.91
N ILE A 7 -8.78 2.36 8.74
CA ILE A 7 -10.12 2.80 8.34
C ILE A 7 -10.73 1.94 7.23
N GLY A 8 -9.95 1.07 6.61
CA GLY A 8 -10.43 0.17 5.57
C GLY A 8 -9.49 -1.01 5.37
N VAL A 9 -10.03 -2.12 4.94
CA VAL A 9 -9.29 -3.36 4.67
C VAL A 9 -9.70 -3.96 3.34
N GLY A 10 -8.78 -4.68 2.71
CA GLY A 10 -9.04 -5.40 1.47
C GLY A 10 -8.13 -6.61 1.36
N VAL A 11 -8.62 -7.66 0.71
CA VAL A 11 -7.90 -8.90 0.51
C VAL A 11 -8.30 -9.54 -0.81
N THR A 12 -7.34 -10.05 -1.55
CA THR A 12 -7.60 -10.86 -2.74
C THR A 12 -7.91 -12.29 -2.36
N LYS A 13 -8.60 -13.01 -3.23
CA LYS A 13 -8.83 -14.45 -3.04
C LYS A 13 -7.50 -15.19 -2.95
N PHE A 14 -7.33 -16.03 -1.94
CA PHE A 14 -6.17 -16.91 -1.83
C PHE A 14 -6.19 -17.98 -2.92
N GLY A 15 -5.05 -18.25 -3.50
CA GLY A 15 -4.89 -19.26 -4.53
C GLY A 15 -3.84 -18.88 -5.56
N LYS A 16 -3.78 -19.68 -6.63
CA LYS A 16 -2.94 -19.40 -7.78
C LYS A 16 -3.63 -18.38 -8.68
N HIS A 17 -2.90 -17.35 -9.08
CA HIS A 17 -3.36 -16.30 -9.98
C HIS A 17 -2.44 -16.21 -11.20
N ASP A 18 -3.01 -15.83 -12.35
CA ASP A 18 -2.26 -15.52 -13.58
C ASP A 18 -1.88 -14.03 -13.66
N ARG A 19 -2.16 -13.27 -12.61
CA ARG A 19 -1.86 -11.84 -12.48
C ARG A 19 -0.55 -11.62 -11.72
N ILE A 20 0.13 -10.52 -12.02
CA ILE A 20 1.31 -10.10 -11.27
C ILE A 20 0.93 -9.56 -9.87
N SER A 21 1.89 -9.55 -8.97
CA SER A 21 1.65 -9.13 -7.59
C SER A 21 1.15 -7.68 -7.46
N ALA A 22 1.61 -6.78 -8.33
CA ALA A 22 1.14 -5.39 -8.34
C ALA A 22 -0.35 -5.28 -8.69
N GLU A 23 -0.88 -6.14 -9.56
CA GLU A 23 -2.32 -6.18 -9.88
C GLU A 23 -3.13 -6.70 -8.70
N LEU A 24 -2.63 -7.73 -8.00
CA LEU A 24 -3.27 -8.25 -6.79
C LEU A 24 -3.27 -7.20 -5.68
N PHE A 25 -2.15 -6.48 -5.52
CA PHE A 25 -2.07 -5.36 -4.60
C PHE A 25 -3.11 -4.28 -4.93
N ALA A 26 -3.18 -3.86 -6.20
CA ALA A 26 -4.12 -2.83 -6.64
C ALA A 26 -5.58 -3.25 -6.38
N GLU A 27 -5.93 -4.51 -6.57
CA GLU A 27 -7.26 -5.03 -6.23
C GLU A 27 -7.55 -4.93 -4.74
N ALA A 28 -6.65 -5.39 -3.88
CA ALA A 28 -6.82 -5.33 -2.43
C ALA A 28 -6.87 -3.87 -1.93
N ALA A 29 -6.01 -3.00 -2.47
CA ALA A 29 -6.00 -1.58 -2.13
C ALA A 29 -7.30 -0.89 -2.56
N ALA A 30 -7.83 -1.18 -3.75
CA ALA A 30 -9.11 -0.65 -4.20
C ALA A 30 -10.27 -1.10 -3.29
N GLN A 31 -10.25 -2.34 -2.83
CA GLN A 31 -11.23 -2.82 -1.83
C GLN A 31 -11.11 -2.03 -0.52
N ALA A 32 -9.90 -1.81 -0.02
CA ALA A 32 -9.66 -1.07 1.22
C ALA A 32 -10.13 0.39 1.11
N ILE A 33 -9.94 1.04 -0.04
CA ILE A 33 -10.42 2.40 -0.29
C ILE A 33 -11.95 2.44 -0.26
N ARG A 34 -12.62 1.48 -0.89
CA ARG A 34 -14.08 1.37 -0.86
C ARG A 34 -14.61 1.08 0.55
N ASP A 35 -13.95 0.19 1.27
CA ASP A 35 -14.31 -0.14 2.65
C ASP A 35 -14.17 1.08 3.59
N ALA A 36 -13.15 1.91 3.36
CA ALA A 36 -12.93 3.14 4.10
C ALA A 36 -13.93 4.27 3.73
N ASP A 37 -14.68 4.13 2.67
CA ASP A 37 -15.60 5.15 2.12
C ASP A 37 -14.92 6.50 1.90
N ILE A 38 -13.72 6.48 1.29
CA ILE A 38 -12.94 7.67 0.96
C ILE A 38 -12.73 7.80 -0.54
N ALA A 39 -12.53 9.04 -1.01
CA ALA A 39 -12.11 9.26 -2.39
C ALA A 39 -10.67 8.76 -2.59
N PRO A 40 -10.35 8.11 -3.72
CA PRO A 40 -8.96 7.72 -4.03
C PRO A 40 -7.96 8.89 -3.96
N SER A 41 -8.39 10.09 -4.33
CA SER A 41 -7.59 11.32 -4.26
C SER A 41 -7.20 11.75 -2.84
N ALA A 42 -7.82 11.16 -1.80
CA ALA A 42 -7.45 11.39 -0.41
C ALA A 42 -6.21 10.61 0.02
N ILE A 43 -5.73 9.68 -0.81
CA ILE A 43 -4.53 8.90 -0.52
C ILE A 43 -3.29 9.74 -0.82
N GLU A 44 -2.42 9.87 0.15
CA GLU A 44 -1.22 10.71 0.07
C GLU A 44 0.07 9.91 -0.11
N ALA A 45 0.09 8.64 0.27
CA ALA A 45 1.26 7.77 0.10
C ALA A 45 0.87 6.30 -0.01
N LEU A 46 1.72 5.50 -0.66
CA LEU A 46 1.54 4.08 -0.85
C LEU A 46 2.76 3.31 -0.36
N TYR A 47 2.51 2.32 0.46
CA TYR A 47 3.55 1.44 1.02
C TYR A 47 3.31 0.01 0.51
N TYR A 48 4.25 -0.44 -0.31
CA TYR A 48 4.17 -1.73 -0.99
C TYR A 48 5.10 -2.75 -0.31
N GLY A 49 4.54 -3.80 0.24
CA GLY A 49 5.31 -4.88 0.85
C GLY A 49 5.30 -6.14 -0.01
N ASN A 50 6.49 -6.59 -0.42
CA ASN A 50 6.65 -7.85 -1.16
C ASN A 50 8.09 -8.36 -1.04
N VAL A 51 8.25 -9.64 -0.75
CA VAL A 51 9.57 -10.25 -0.54
C VAL A 51 10.27 -10.54 -1.87
N THR A 52 9.64 -11.28 -2.76
CA THR A 52 10.28 -11.83 -3.96
C THR A 52 9.71 -11.31 -5.28
N GLY A 53 8.69 -10.48 -5.24
CA GLY A 53 7.98 -10.04 -6.45
C GLY A 53 8.87 -9.34 -7.45
N GLY A 54 9.79 -8.49 -6.99
CA GLY A 54 10.71 -7.77 -7.87
C GLY A 54 11.59 -8.70 -8.69
N GLU A 55 12.10 -9.73 -8.07
CA GLU A 55 12.95 -10.74 -8.75
C GLU A 55 12.12 -11.72 -9.58
N GLY A 56 11.10 -12.31 -8.98
CA GLY A 56 10.25 -13.30 -9.63
C GLY A 56 9.48 -12.76 -10.83
N GLU A 57 9.07 -11.51 -10.79
CA GLU A 57 8.33 -10.83 -11.86
C GLU A 57 9.21 -9.93 -12.74
N ARG A 58 10.52 -9.89 -12.45
CA ARG A 58 11.50 -9.05 -13.16
C ARG A 58 11.11 -7.57 -13.21
N GLN A 59 10.48 -7.09 -12.15
CA GLN A 59 10.02 -5.72 -12.01
C GLN A 59 10.47 -5.13 -10.68
N LEU A 60 11.40 -4.19 -10.73
CA LEU A 60 11.97 -3.56 -9.53
C LEU A 60 11.13 -2.40 -9.00
N HIS A 61 10.36 -1.74 -9.88
CA HIS A 61 9.53 -0.58 -9.55
C HIS A 61 8.11 -0.97 -9.16
N MET A 62 7.97 -1.91 -8.23
CA MET A 62 6.66 -2.46 -7.84
C MET A 62 5.72 -1.40 -7.23
N GLY A 63 6.23 -0.52 -6.39
CA GLY A 63 5.42 0.54 -5.78
C GLY A 63 4.82 1.50 -6.80
N PRO A 64 5.62 2.15 -7.65
CA PRO A 64 5.10 3.01 -8.72
C PRO A 64 4.17 2.30 -9.69
N LEU A 65 4.44 1.04 -10.03
CA LEU A 65 3.55 0.23 -10.86
C LEU A 65 2.20 0.02 -10.19
N ALA A 66 2.20 -0.38 -8.93
CA ALA A 66 0.97 -0.57 -8.15
C ALA A 66 0.16 0.73 -8.04
N ALA A 67 0.82 1.86 -7.78
CA ALA A 67 0.18 3.17 -7.73
C ALA A 67 -0.46 3.53 -9.08
N THR A 68 0.22 3.27 -10.19
CA THR A 68 -0.30 3.49 -11.54
C THR A 68 -1.54 2.63 -11.81
N LEU A 69 -1.48 1.34 -11.47
CA LEU A 69 -2.62 0.42 -11.62
C LEU A 69 -3.81 0.81 -10.76
N LEU A 70 -3.55 1.45 -9.63
CA LEU A 70 -4.59 1.96 -8.72
C LEU A 70 -5.15 3.33 -9.16
N GLY A 71 -4.57 3.97 -10.17
CA GLY A 71 -4.97 5.29 -10.66
C GLY A 71 -4.36 6.45 -9.86
N LEU A 72 -3.28 6.22 -9.12
CA LEU A 72 -2.60 7.21 -8.26
C LEU A 72 -1.11 7.36 -8.63
N PRO A 73 -0.78 7.68 -9.90
CA PRO A 73 0.61 7.64 -10.38
C PRO A 73 1.53 8.71 -9.78
N THR A 74 0.98 9.73 -9.13
CA THR A 74 1.75 10.89 -8.65
C THR A 74 2.02 10.88 -7.14
N ILE A 75 1.51 9.90 -6.41
CA ILE A 75 1.75 9.82 -4.97
C ILE A 75 3.13 9.19 -4.66
N PRO A 76 3.76 9.56 -3.54
CA PRO A 76 4.96 8.89 -3.08
C PRO A 76 4.72 7.41 -2.84
N THR A 77 5.66 6.59 -3.27
CA THR A 77 5.61 5.15 -3.07
C THR A 77 6.89 4.65 -2.42
N THR A 78 6.77 3.72 -1.48
CA THR A 78 7.90 3.05 -0.85
C THR A 78 7.68 1.55 -0.86
N ARG A 79 8.68 0.81 -1.34
CA ARG A 79 8.68 -0.65 -1.26
C ARG A 79 9.41 -1.10 -0.01
N PHE A 80 8.82 -2.05 0.69
CA PHE A 80 9.39 -2.70 1.87
C PHE A 80 9.70 -4.17 1.59
N GLU A 81 10.77 -4.63 2.18
CA GLU A 81 11.14 -6.03 2.26
C GLU A 81 11.76 -6.29 3.62
N ASN A 82 11.25 -7.24 4.35
CA ASN A 82 11.80 -7.74 5.61
C ASN A 82 11.32 -9.18 5.85
N ALA A 83 11.47 -10.02 4.85
CA ALA A 83 11.02 -11.41 4.85
C ALA A 83 9.59 -11.54 5.43
N CYS A 84 9.38 -12.40 6.42
CA CYS A 84 8.06 -12.61 7.03
C CYS A 84 7.50 -11.37 7.76
N ALA A 85 8.34 -10.39 8.08
CA ALA A 85 7.95 -9.14 8.75
C ALA A 85 7.70 -7.97 7.79
N THR A 86 7.64 -8.22 6.48
CA THR A 86 7.49 -7.18 5.46
C THR A 86 6.26 -6.29 5.69
N SER A 87 5.09 -6.87 5.95
CA SER A 87 3.87 -6.13 6.23
C SER A 87 3.99 -5.26 7.50
N HIS A 88 4.61 -5.80 8.53
CA HIS A 88 4.83 -5.08 9.79
C HIS A 88 5.77 -3.88 9.59
N ALA A 89 6.80 -4.04 8.77
CA ALA A 89 7.72 -2.94 8.44
C ALA A 89 6.98 -1.82 7.70
N ALA A 90 6.19 -2.15 6.70
CA ALA A 90 5.38 -1.18 5.95
C ALA A 90 4.36 -0.47 6.86
N PHE A 91 3.62 -1.23 7.67
CA PHE A 91 2.63 -0.70 8.61
C PHE A 91 3.26 0.26 9.64
N ARG A 92 4.36 -0.17 10.24
CA ARG A 92 5.11 0.65 11.20
C ARG A 92 5.55 1.97 10.57
N HIS A 93 6.05 1.93 9.33
CA HIS A 93 6.49 3.13 8.63
C HIS A 93 5.33 4.09 8.35
N ALA A 94 4.21 3.58 7.85
CA ALA A 94 2.99 4.37 7.65
C ALA A 94 2.52 5.06 8.95
N MET A 95 2.49 4.31 10.05
CA MET A 95 2.18 4.87 11.37
C MET A 95 3.13 5.99 11.77
N MET A 96 4.43 5.81 11.57
CA MET A 96 5.43 6.81 11.92
C MET A 96 5.28 8.09 11.10
N GLU A 97 5.02 7.99 9.81
CA GLU A 97 4.82 9.18 8.96
C GLU A 97 3.56 9.94 9.32
N ILE A 98 2.47 9.25 9.65
CA ILE A 98 1.23 9.90 10.13
C ILE A 98 1.46 10.57 11.48
N THR A 99 2.06 9.86 12.44
CA THR A 99 2.27 10.40 13.79
C THR A 99 3.23 11.56 13.83
N SER A 100 4.25 11.57 12.99
CA SER A 100 5.23 12.65 12.86
C SER A 100 4.68 13.89 12.13
N GLY A 101 3.57 13.74 11.39
CA GLY A 101 3.03 14.78 10.54
C GLY A 101 3.75 14.96 9.22
N ALA A 102 4.59 13.99 8.82
CA ALA A 102 5.24 13.99 7.50
C ALA A 102 4.22 13.84 6.36
N LEU A 103 3.14 13.10 6.61
CA LEU A 103 1.97 13.05 5.74
C LEU A 103 0.93 14.05 6.25
N GLY A 104 0.48 14.91 5.36
CA GLY A 104 -0.58 15.89 5.42
C GLY A 104 -0.93 16.59 6.73
N PRO A 105 -1.56 17.74 6.67
CA PRO A 105 -1.74 18.56 7.86
C PRO A 105 -2.85 18.07 8.80
N ARG A 106 -3.86 17.34 8.37
CA ARG A 106 -4.99 16.99 9.27
C ARG A 106 -5.75 15.71 8.95
N ASN A 107 -5.70 15.22 7.70
CA ASN A 107 -6.50 14.06 7.26
C ASN A 107 -5.63 13.10 6.44
N ALA A 108 -4.39 12.91 6.83
CA ALA A 108 -3.47 12.04 6.11
C ALA A 108 -4.02 10.62 6.05
N SER A 109 -4.17 10.13 4.84
CA SER A 109 -4.52 8.75 4.57
C SER A 109 -3.38 8.10 3.80
N SER A 110 -2.94 6.95 4.26
CA SER A 110 -1.98 6.13 3.54
C SER A 110 -2.56 4.77 3.26
N ILE A 111 -2.22 4.23 2.10
CA ILE A 111 -2.56 2.85 1.77
C ILE A 111 -1.35 1.98 2.05
N MET A 112 -1.58 0.91 2.76
CA MET A 112 -0.63 -0.16 2.91
C MET A 112 -1.30 -1.46 2.51
N ALA A 113 -0.64 -2.23 1.67
CA ALA A 113 -0.97 -3.62 1.46
C ALA A 113 0.32 -4.44 1.38
N SER A 114 0.22 -5.68 1.73
CA SER A 114 1.31 -6.66 1.64
C SER A 114 0.79 -7.94 1.01
N LEU A 115 1.63 -8.51 0.18
CA LEU A 115 1.41 -9.81 -0.44
C LEU A 115 2.45 -10.81 0.06
#